data_e09d75b426913998b583a24a41df62d8
#
_entry.id   e09d75b426913998b583a24a41df62d8
#
_cell.length_a   1.000
_cell.length_b   1.000
_cell.length_c   1.000
_cell.angle_alpha   90.00
_cell.angle_beta   90.00
_cell.angle_gamma   90.00
#
_symmetry.space_group_name_H-M   'P 1'
#
loop_
_entity.id
_entity.type
_entity.pdbx_description
1 polymer ?
#
loop_
_entity_poly.entity_id
_entity_poly.type
_entity_poly.pdbx_seq_one_letter_code
_entity_poly.pdbx_strand_id
1 'polypeptide(L)'
;MNNDILLNIASEFGTPLYVYDAESIKNQYQNLTSAFPEKTKFFYACKALTNINILKYVEQLGANLDCVSINEVKLGLKAGFAPEKILFTPNCVDLTEIEEAMKLGVHINIDNISILEQFGNKYSDSYPIFIRINPHIYAGGNHKISTGHIDSKFGISIHQLRHIERLVKSTKLNIEGLHMHTG
;
A
#
# COMPACT_ATOMS: atom_id res chain seq x y z
N MET A 1 5.49 18.59 -20.43
CA MET A 1 5.34 20.06 -20.18
C MET A 1 6.48 20.78 -20.85
N ASN A 2 6.25 21.91 -21.54
CA ASN A 2 7.32 22.70 -22.20
C ASN A 2 7.79 23.86 -21.31
N ASN A 3 8.93 24.51 -21.68
CA ASN A 3 9.54 25.56 -20.89
C ASN A 3 8.65 26.83 -20.78
N ASP A 4 7.92 27.17 -21.83
CA ASP A 4 7.07 28.37 -21.83
C ASP A 4 5.93 28.24 -20.82
N ILE A 5 5.33 27.04 -20.70
CA ILE A 5 4.34 26.74 -19.67
C ILE A 5 4.92 26.87 -18.26
N LEU A 6 6.14 26.35 -18.03
CA LEU A 6 6.81 26.44 -16.73
C LEU A 6 7.14 27.90 -16.37
N LEU A 7 7.60 28.70 -17.33
CA LEU A 7 7.88 30.13 -17.10
C LEU A 7 6.61 30.92 -16.80
N ASN A 8 5.52 30.63 -17.49
CA ASN A 8 4.22 31.27 -17.23
C ASN A 8 3.71 30.92 -15.82
N ILE A 9 3.78 29.64 -15.43
CA ILE A 9 3.39 29.19 -14.09
C ILE A 9 4.26 29.86 -13.02
N ALA A 10 5.58 29.93 -13.24
CA ALA A 10 6.50 30.59 -12.32
C ALA A 10 6.23 32.09 -12.19
N SER A 11 5.87 32.76 -13.29
CA SER A 11 5.49 34.17 -13.28
C SER A 11 4.17 34.43 -12.55
N GLU A 12 3.19 33.52 -12.67
CA GLU A 12 1.87 33.65 -12.04
C GLU A 12 1.89 33.30 -10.56
N PHE A 13 2.54 32.20 -10.18
CA PHE A 13 2.50 31.65 -8.83
C PHE A 13 3.77 31.89 -8.01
N GLY A 14 4.82 32.42 -8.61
CA GLY A 14 6.13 32.61 -7.96
C GLY A 14 6.98 31.33 -7.91
N THR A 15 8.17 31.47 -7.33
CA THR A 15 9.15 30.37 -7.10
C THR A 15 9.70 30.45 -5.69
N PRO A 16 10.09 29.32 -5.05
CA PRO A 16 10.03 27.93 -5.56
C PRO A 16 8.62 27.34 -5.50
N LEU A 17 8.28 26.46 -6.46
CA LEU A 17 6.98 25.73 -6.46
C LEU A 17 7.15 24.32 -7.04
N TYR A 18 6.23 23.42 -6.64
CA TYR A 18 6.08 22.09 -7.25
C TYR A 18 5.01 22.14 -8.33
N VAL A 19 5.34 21.65 -9.52
CA VAL A 19 4.42 21.57 -10.66
C VAL A 19 4.20 20.11 -11.01
N TYR A 20 2.94 19.68 -11.07
CA TYR A 20 2.55 18.32 -11.43
C TYR A 20 1.84 18.32 -12.78
N ASP A 21 2.30 17.46 -13.68
CA ASP A 21 1.72 17.29 -15.00
C ASP A 21 0.68 16.17 -14.99
N ALA A 22 -0.59 16.53 -14.92
CA ALA A 22 -1.71 15.58 -14.85
C ALA A 22 -1.80 14.67 -16.09
N GLU A 23 -1.47 15.20 -17.28
CA GLU A 23 -1.45 14.38 -18.51
C GLU A 23 -0.36 13.32 -18.47
N SER A 24 0.83 13.66 -17.97
CA SER A 24 1.91 12.69 -17.77
C SER A 24 1.52 11.60 -16.76
N ILE A 25 0.85 11.94 -15.66
CA ILE A 25 0.35 10.97 -14.66
C ILE A 25 -0.65 10.01 -15.33
N LYS A 26 -1.63 10.54 -16.06
CA LYS A 26 -2.64 9.76 -16.78
C LYS A 26 -2.01 8.79 -17.77
N ASN A 27 -1.10 9.31 -18.63
CA ASN A 27 -0.46 8.52 -19.66
C ASN A 27 0.36 7.37 -19.07
N GLN A 28 1.11 7.61 -17.97
CA GLN A 28 1.86 6.56 -17.28
C GLN A 28 0.93 5.51 -16.66
N TYR A 29 -0.16 5.92 -16.05
CA TYR A 29 -1.15 4.99 -15.49
C TYR A 29 -1.78 4.13 -16.60
N GLN A 30 -2.20 4.73 -17.71
CA GLN A 30 -2.77 4.01 -18.85
C GLN A 30 -1.77 3.04 -19.49
N ASN A 31 -0.52 3.46 -19.68
CA ASN A 31 0.54 2.59 -20.21
C ASN A 31 0.77 1.38 -19.30
N LEU A 32 0.79 1.61 -17.98
CA LEU A 32 0.94 0.51 -17.01
C LEU A 32 -0.26 -0.44 -17.06
N THR A 33 -1.47 0.07 -16.98
CA THR A 33 -2.69 -0.76 -16.91
C THR A 33 -2.92 -1.56 -18.18
N SER A 34 -2.60 -1.00 -19.35
CA SER A 34 -2.72 -1.69 -20.64
C SER A 34 -1.75 -2.86 -20.83
N ALA A 35 -0.65 -2.88 -20.08
CA ALA A 35 0.35 -3.94 -20.15
C ALA A 35 0.01 -5.19 -19.33
N PHE A 36 -1.08 -5.15 -18.54
CA PHE A 36 -1.47 -6.23 -17.64
C PHE A 36 -2.86 -6.78 -17.98
N PRO A 37 -3.17 -8.03 -17.59
CA PRO A 37 -4.50 -8.59 -17.76
C PRO A 37 -5.59 -7.77 -17.06
N GLU A 38 -6.80 -7.74 -17.61
CA GLU A 38 -7.95 -6.97 -17.12
C GLU A 38 -8.28 -7.20 -15.63
N LYS A 39 -7.98 -8.39 -15.12
CA LYS A 39 -8.20 -8.73 -13.70
C LYS A 39 -7.22 -8.07 -12.73
N THR A 40 -6.17 -7.41 -13.24
CA THR A 40 -5.14 -6.79 -12.40
C THR A 40 -5.66 -5.49 -11.79
N LYS A 41 -5.54 -5.37 -10.47
CA LYS A 41 -5.83 -4.13 -9.74
C LYS A 41 -4.53 -3.39 -9.44
N PHE A 42 -4.51 -2.09 -9.66
CA PHE A 42 -3.34 -1.25 -9.42
C PHE A 42 -3.55 -0.39 -8.19
N PHE A 43 -2.58 -0.42 -7.29
CA PHE A 43 -2.60 0.37 -6.05
C PHE A 43 -1.51 1.44 -6.13
N TYR A 44 -1.91 2.70 -6.01
CA TYR A 44 -0.98 3.81 -5.91
C TYR A 44 -0.39 3.86 -4.51
N ALA A 45 0.93 3.86 -4.39
CA ALA A 45 1.63 3.98 -3.11
C ALA A 45 1.50 5.40 -2.57
N CYS A 46 0.65 5.62 -1.57
CA CYS A 46 0.36 6.93 -1.00
C CYS A 46 1.62 7.66 -0.51
N LYS A 47 2.57 6.92 0.05
CA LYS A 47 3.87 7.43 0.52
C LYS A 47 4.70 8.17 -0.54
N ALA A 48 4.46 7.90 -1.83
CA ALA A 48 5.19 8.57 -2.92
C ALA A 48 4.80 10.04 -3.02
N LEU A 49 3.52 10.37 -2.85
CA LEU A 49 3.02 11.74 -2.81
C LEU A 49 1.62 11.79 -2.18
N THR A 50 1.53 12.44 -1.02
CA THR A 50 0.29 12.57 -0.23
C THR A 50 -0.53 13.82 -0.56
N ASN A 51 -0.22 14.51 -1.66
CA ASN A 51 -1.01 15.67 -2.08
C ASN A 51 -2.45 15.25 -2.43
N ILE A 52 -3.43 15.80 -1.71
CA ILE A 52 -4.84 15.40 -1.83
C ILE A 52 -5.42 15.58 -3.23
N ASN A 53 -4.97 16.58 -3.99
CA ASN A 53 -5.45 16.81 -5.35
C ASN A 53 -4.91 15.75 -6.32
N ILE A 54 -3.67 15.30 -6.10
CA ILE A 54 -3.09 14.19 -6.86
C ILE A 54 -3.79 12.88 -6.48
N LEU A 55 -4.07 12.64 -5.20
CA LEU A 55 -4.82 11.45 -4.77
C LEU A 55 -6.22 11.40 -5.38
N LYS A 56 -6.96 12.52 -5.40
CA LYS A 56 -8.26 12.63 -6.08
C LYS A 56 -8.15 12.31 -7.57
N TYR A 57 -7.11 12.83 -8.21
CA TYR A 57 -6.90 12.59 -9.64
C TYR A 57 -6.57 11.11 -9.93
N VAL A 58 -5.73 10.50 -9.11
CA VAL A 58 -5.38 9.08 -9.22
C VAL A 58 -6.60 8.18 -8.97
N GLU A 59 -7.48 8.56 -8.02
CA GLU A 59 -8.76 7.87 -7.79
C GLU A 59 -9.66 7.94 -9.03
N GLN A 60 -9.81 9.12 -9.65
CA GLN A 60 -10.59 9.31 -10.87
C GLN A 60 -10.06 8.51 -12.07
N LEU A 61 -8.76 8.22 -12.12
CA LEU A 61 -8.16 7.32 -13.10
C LEU A 61 -8.50 5.84 -12.86
N GLY A 62 -9.10 5.50 -11.71
CA GLY A 62 -9.53 4.15 -11.37
C GLY A 62 -8.50 3.34 -10.57
N ALA A 63 -7.43 3.94 -10.06
CA ALA A 63 -6.49 3.26 -9.19
C ALA A 63 -7.09 2.98 -7.80
N ASN A 64 -6.54 1.98 -7.13
CA ASN A 64 -6.70 1.77 -5.69
C ASN A 64 -5.55 2.46 -4.95
N LEU A 65 -5.55 2.42 -3.61
CA LEU A 65 -4.57 3.11 -2.78
C LEU A 65 -3.88 2.15 -1.82
N ASP A 66 -2.56 2.19 -1.78
CA ASP A 66 -1.72 1.51 -0.79
C ASP A 66 -1.23 2.52 0.25
N CYS A 67 -1.57 2.28 1.53
CA CYS A 67 -1.33 3.19 2.65
C CYS A 67 -0.46 2.52 3.72
N VAL A 68 0.59 3.20 4.17
CA VAL A 68 1.52 2.67 5.17
C VAL A 68 1.27 3.21 6.58
N SER A 69 0.34 4.14 6.75
CA SER A 69 -0.09 4.68 8.05
C SER A 69 -1.59 4.94 8.09
N ILE A 70 -2.16 4.96 9.29
CA ILE A 70 -3.58 5.25 9.46
C ILE A 70 -3.95 6.67 8.98
N ASN A 71 -3.01 7.61 9.04
CA ASN A 71 -3.22 8.96 8.52
C ASN A 71 -3.31 8.98 7.00
N GLU A 72 -2.53 8.15 6.30
CA GLU A 72 -2.67 7.97 4.85
C GLU A 72 -4.02 7.33 4.49
N VAL A 73 -4.51 6.36 5.27
CA VAL A 73 -5.85 5.78 5.09
C VAL A 73 -6.92 6.87 5.20
N LYS A 74 -6.87 7.68 6.28
CA LYS A 74 -7.81 8.81 6.46
C LYS A 74 -7.72 9.82 5.33
N LEU A 75 -6.52 10.10 4.84
CA LEU A 75 -6.31 11.00 3.72
C LEU A 75 -6.90 10.42 2.42
N GLY A 76 -6.72 9.12 2.18
CA GLY A 76 -7.31 8.40 1.05
C GLY A 76 -8.85 8.48 1.06
N LEU A 77 -9.47 8.18 2.19
CA LEU A 77 -10.91 8.33 2.37
C LEU A 77 -11.38 9.77 2.10
N LYS A 78 -10.65 10.77 2.60
CA LYS A 78 -10.93 12.19 2.33
C LYS A 78 -10.73 12.57 0.85
N ALA A 79 -9.83 11.89 0.15
CA ALA A 79 -9.62 12.08 -1.28
C ALA A 79 -10.71 11.46 -2.16
N GLY A 80 -11.57 10.60 -1.59
CA GLY A 80 -12.70 9.97 -2.28
C GLY A 80 -12.54 8.49 -2.57
N PHE A 81 -11.44 7.86 -2.16
CA PHE A 81 -11.31 6.41 -2.28
C PHE A 81 -12.35 5.71 -1.40
N ALA A 82 -13.08 4.76 -1.97
CA ALA A 82 -13.94 3.87 -1.20
C ALA A 82 -13.07 2.94 -0.31
N PRO A 83 -13.52 2.57 0.89
CA PRO A 83 -12.73 1.73 1.81
C PRO A 83 -12.18 0.45 1.17
N GLU A 84 -12.98 -0.23 0.36
CA GLU A 84 -12.61 -1.45 -0.37
C GLU A 84 -11.56 -1.25 -1.47
N LYS A 85 -11.22 -0.01 -1.78
CA LYS A 85 -10.11 0.37 -2.68
C LYS A 85 -8.82 0.72 -1.95
N ILE A 86 -8.81 0.65 -0.63
CA ILE A 86 -7.63 0.99 0.19
C ILE A 86 -7.07 -0.27 0.81
N LEU A 87 -5.76 -0.48 0.65
CA LEU A 87 -4.99 -1.52 1.32
C LEU A 87 -4.05 -0.86 2.34
N PHE A 88 -4.24 -1.19 3.61
CA PHE A 88 -3.37 -0.74 4.69
C PHE A 88 -2.22 -1.72 4.87
N THR A 89 -1.00 -1.29 4.53
CA THR A 89 0.25 -2.08 4.55
C THR A 89 1.25 -1.52 5.56
N PRO A 90 0.90 -1.48 6.85
CA PRO A 90 1.76 -0.88 7.86
C PRO A 90 3.02 -1.70 8.12
N ASN A 91 3.96 -1.11 8.84
CA ASN A 91 5.12 -1.80 9.38
C ASN A 91 5.40 -1.30 10.80
N CYS A 92 5.68 -2.23 11.71
CA CYS A 92 5.98 -1.94 13.12
C CYS A 92 4.84 -1.19 13.85
N VAL A 93 3.60 -1.58 13.61
CA VAL A 93 2.41 -1.08 14.31
C VAL A 93 1.90 -2.09 15.33
N ASP A 94 1.14 -1.64 16.30
CA ASP A 94 0.45 -2.51 17.26
C ASP A 94 -0.95 -2.92 16.76
N LEU A 95 -1.61 -3.79 17.54
CA LEU A 95 -2.95 -4.27 17.20
C LEU A 95 -3.99 -3.16 17.20
N THR A 96 -3.83 -2.10 18.00
CA THR A 96 -4.82 -1.02 18.11
C THR A 96 -4.90 -0.20 16.82
N GLU A 97 -3.77 -0.02 16.11
CA GLU A 97 -3.74 0.65 14.81
C GLU A 97 -4.38 -0.22 13.71
N ILE A 98 -4.18 -1.54 13.78
CA ILE A 98 -4.88 -2.49 12.90
C ILE A 98 -6.40 -2.43 13.14
N GLU A 99 -6.83 -2.36 14.40
CA GLU A 99 -8.24 -2.24 14.77
C GLU A 99 -8.86 -0.92 14.31
N GLU A 100 -8.09 0.15 14.29
CA GLU A 100 -8.55 1.42 13.72
C GLU A 100 -8.79 1.29 12.21
N ALA A 101 -7.89 0.64 11.49
CA ALA A 101 -8.06 0.34 10.06
C ALA A 101 -9.29 -0.55 9.80
N MET A 102 -9.51 -1.58 10.64
CA MET A 102 -10.74 -2.40 10.56
C MET A 102 -12.01 -1.57 10.67
N LYS A 103 -12.07 -0.64 11.63
CA LYS A 103 -13.23 0.25 11.81
C LYS A 103 -13.49 1.15 10.61
N LEU A 104 -12.45 1.47 9.85
CA LEU A 104 -12.54 2.23 8.61
C LEU A 104 -12.95 1.37 7.40
N GLY A 105 -13.02 0.03 7.55
CA GLY A 105 -13.48 -0.90 6.54
C GLY A 105 -12.49 -1.15 5.39
N VAL A 106 -11.20 -0.86 5.59
CA VAL A 106 -10.16 -1.00 4.56
C VAL A 106 -9.52 -2.39 4.61
N HIS A 107 -8.98 -2.87 3.48
CA HIS A 107 -8.17 -4.09 3.48
C HIS A 107 -6.94 -3.94 4.38
N ILE A 108 -6.63 -5.01 5.11
CA ILE A 108 -5.52 -5.02 6.09
C ILE A 108 -4.47 -6.02 5.67
N ASN A 109 -3.22 -5.60 5.73
CA ASN A 109 -2.07 -6.46 5.56
C ASN A 109 -1.26 -6.52 6.87
N ILE A 110 -1.03 -7.72 7.39
CA ILE A 110 -0.25 -7.96 8.62
C ILE A 110 1.14 -8.46 8.25
N ASP A 111 2.16 -7.79 8.76
CA ASP A 111 3.57 -8.05 8.43
C ASP A 111 4.38 -8.68 9.58
N ASN A 112 3.74 -8.97 10.71
CA ASN A 112 4.39 -9.46 11.93
C ASN A 112 3.65 -10.66 12.52
N ILE A 113 4.41 -11.71 12.91
CA ILE A 113 3.84 -12.96 13.43
C ILE A 113 3.10 -12.77 14.76
N SER A 114 3.62 -11.89 15.64
CA SER A 114 2.99 -11.62 16.93
C SER A 114 1.66 -10.89 16.77
N ILE A 115 1.57 -9.93 15.85
CA ILE A 115 0.32 -9.25 15.53
C ILE A 115 -0.66 -10.21 14.86
N LEU A 116 -0.18 -11.09 13.97
CA LEU A 116 -1.01 -12.11 13.35
C LEU A 116 -1.65 -13.05 14.38
N GLU A 117 -0.88 -13.48 15.40
CA GLU A 117 -1.37 -14.30 16.48
C GLU A 117 -2.41 -13.58 17.35
N GLN A 118 -2.12 -12.33 17.76
CA GLN A 118 -3.05 -11.51 18.53
C GLN A 118 -4.35 -11.28 17.77
N PHE A 119 -4.24 -10.96 16.48
CA PHE A 119 -5.40 -10.74 15.61
C PHE A 119 -6.23 -12.01 15.48
N GLY A 120 -5.59 -13.16 15.19
CA GLY A 120 -6.26 -14.44 15.05
C GLY A 120 -6.99 -14.89 16.32
N ASN A 121 -6.37 -14.74 17.49
CA ASN A 121 -6.97 -15.06 18.76
C ASN A 121 -8.19 -14.17 19.12
N LYS A 122 -8.19 -12.92 18.65
CA LYS A 122 -9.25 -11.95 18.97
C LYS A 122 -10.39 -11.94 17.95
N TYR A 123 -10.08 -12.09 16.67
CA TYR A 123 -11.03 -11.85 15.58
C TYR A 123 -11.36 -13.10 14.76
N SER A 124 -10.52 -14.14 14.79
CA SER A 124 -10.76 -15.37 14.03
C SER A 124 -11.02 -15.07 12.53
N ASP A 125 -12.12 -15.57 11.98
CA ASP A 125 -12.56 -15.40 10.59
C ASP A 125 -13.43 -14.16 10.33
N SER A 126 -13.66 -13.34 11.36
CA SER A 126 -14.61 -12.21 11.28
C SER A 126 -14.16 -11.08 10.34
N TYR A 127 -12.89 -11.02 10.00
CA TYR A 127 -12.33 -10.02 9.08
C TYR A 127 -11.25 -10.63 8.18
N PRO A 128 -11.38 -10.52 6.84
CA PRO A 128 -10.36 -11.03 5.93
C PRO A 128 -9.09 -10.16 5.96
N ILE A 129 -7.93 -10.79 5.90
CA ILE A 129 -6.63 -10.11 5.94
C ILE A 129 -5.67 -10.62 4.87
N PHE A 130 -4.70 -9.78 4.52
CA PHE A 130 -3.51 -10.15 3.78
C PHE A 130 -2.35 -10.39 4.76
N ILE A 131 -1.41 -11.22 4.36
CA ILE A 131 -0.16 -11.46 5.12
C ILE A 131 1.02 -11.03 4.25
N ARG A 132 1.89 -10.18 4.81
CA ARG A 132 3.14 -9.81 4.15
C ARG A 132 4.23 -10.82 4.46
N ILE A 133 4.73 -11.46 3.41
CA ILE A 133 5.84 -12.41 3.49
C ILE A 133 7.13 -11.73 3.04
N ASN A 134 8.20 -11.91 3.81
CA ASN A 134 9.55 -11.61 3.34
C ASN A 134 10.08 -12.85 2.59
N PRO A 135 10.30 -12.76 1.27
CA PRO A 135 10.70 -13.91 0.46
C PRO A 135 12.19 -14.26 0.59
N HIS A 136 12.99 -13.46 1.30
CA HIS A 136 14.44 -13.58 1.42
C HIS A 136 15.18 -13.61 0.07
N ILE A 137 14.68 -12.83 -0.87
CA ILE A 137 15.34 -12.63 -2.17
C ILE A 137 15.91 -11.22 -2.28
N TYR A 138 17.05 -11.17 -2.95
CA TYR A 138 17.69 -9.93 -3.31
C TYR A 138 17.15 -9.49 -4.66
N ALA A 139 16.40 -8.39 -4.69
CA ALA A 139 15.88 -7.82 -5.91
C ALA A 139 16.01 -6.29 -5.88
N GLY A 140 16.08 -5.69 -7.06
CA GLY A 140 16.27 -4.24 -7.19
C GLY A 140 17.73 -3.84 -7.44
N GLY A 141 17.92 -2.65 -7.99
CA GLY A 141 19.24 -2.14 -8.41
C GLY A 141 20.10 -1.57 -7.29
N ASN A 142 19.58 -1.43 -6.05
CA ASN A 142 20.30 -0.83 -4.93
C ASN A 142 20.01 -1.57 -3.63
N HIS A 143 21.06 -2.10 -3.03
CA HIS A 143 21.02 -2.82 -1.75
C HIS A 143 20.33 -2.04 -0.62
N LYS A 144 20.53 -0.71 -0.58
CA LYS A 144 20.00 0.13 0.51
C LYS A 144 18.48 0.30 0.49
N ILE A 145 17.82 0.00 -0.63
CA ILE A 145 16.37 0.11 -0.78
C ILE A 145 15.67 -1.25 -0.89
N SER A 146 16.43 -2.35 -0.93
CA SER A 146 15.87 -3.69 -0.95
C SER A 146 15.15 -3.99 0.36
N THR A 147 13.90 -4.45 0.27
CA THR A 147 13.05 -4.79 1.42
C THR A 147 12.77 -6.28 1.56
N GLY A 148 13.20 -7.08 0.58
CA GLY A 148 12.98 -8.53 0.54
C GLY A 148 14.15 -9.38 1.03
N HIS A 149 15.27 -8.79 1.47
CA HIS A 149 16.41 -9.55 1.96
C HIS A 149 16.22 -10.04 3.41
N ILE A 150 17.05 -10.99 3.85
CA ILE A 150 16.91 -11.68 5.14
C ILE A 150 16.98 -10.73 6.35
N ASP A 151 17.83 -9.69 6.29
CA ASP A 151 18.01 -8.71 7.37
C ASP A 151 17.00 -7.58 7.34
N SER A 152 16.02 -7.65 6.43
CA SER A 152 14.97 -6.63 6.34
C SER A 152 13.96 -6.78 7.47
N LYS A 153 13.53 -5.65 8.02
CA LYS A 153 12.47 -5.61 9.05
C LYS A 153 11.07 -5.91 8.51
N PHE A 154 10.90 -5.98 7.19
CA PHE A 154 9.59 -6.05 6.55
C PHE A 154 9.13 -7.49 6.32
N GLY A 155 7.89 -7.76 6.74
CA GLY A 155 7.21 -9.02 6.46
C GLY A 155 7.62 -10.17 7.37
N ILE A 156 6.78 -11.19 7.42
CA ILE A 156 7.05 -12.44 8.12
C ILE A 156 7.97 -13.30 7.23
N SER A 157 9.06 -13.81 7.79
CA SER A 157 10.02 -14.64 7.05
C SER A 157 9.34 -15.82 6.35
N ILE A 158 9.70 -16.06 5.08
CA ILE A 158 9.22 -17.23 4.33
C ILE A 158 9.53 -18.57 5.05
N HIS A 159 10.58 -18.62 5.87
CA HIS A 159 10.91 -19.80 6.68
C HIS A 159 9.90 -20.06 7.81
N GLN A 160 9.04 -19.08 8.14
CA GLN A 160 7.99 -19.20 9.15
C GLN A 160 6.62 -19.63 8.56
N LEU A 161 6.54 -19.96 7.27
CA LEU A 161 5.28 -20.36 6.61
C LEU A 161 4.55 -21.49 7.36
N ARG A 162 5.28 -22.49 7.88
CA ARG A 162 4.67 -23.57 8.68
C ARG A 162 4.05 -23.06 10.00
N HIS A 163 4.62 -22.01 10.56
CA HIS A 163 4.07 -21.38 11.77
C HIS A 163 2.81 -20.57 11.40
N ILE A 164 2.86 -19.79 10.33
CA ILE A 164 1.68 -19.08 9.81
C ILE A 164 0.54 -20.07 9.55
N GLU A 165 0.82 -21.19 8.87
CA GLU A 165 -0.19 -22.21 8.56
C GLU A 165 -0.86 -22.78 9.84
N ARG A 166 -0.06 -23.05 10.90
CA ARG A 166 -0.60 -23.50 12.18
C ARG A 166 -1.48 -22.43 12.84
N LEU A 167 -1.03 -21.17 12.86
CA LEU A 167 -1.81 -20.06 13.41
C LEU A 167 -3.14 -19.89 12.66
N VAL A 168 -3.10 -19.87 11.33
CA VAL A 168 -4.31 -19.77 10.50
C VAL A 168 -5.30 -20.89 10.82
N LYS A 169 -4.82 -22.13 10.90
CA LYS A 169 -5.68 -23.28 11.22
C LYS A 169 -6.24 -23.23 12.65
N SER A 170 -5.41 -22.90 13.65
CA SER A 170 -5.83 -22.89 15.05
C SER A 170 -6.78 -21.75 15.39
N THR A 171 -6.59 -20.58 14.78
CA THR A 171 -7.41 -19.40 15.02
C THR A 171 -8.52 -19.19 13.98
N LYS A 172 -8.57 -20.03 12.93
CA LYS A 172 -9.52 -19.94 11.81
C LYS A 172 -9.46 -18.61 11.05
N LEU A 173 -8.26 -18.00 10.97
CA LEU A 173 -8.08 -16.74 10.23
C LEU A 173 -8.52 -16.86 8.77
N ASN A 174 -9.24 -15.85 8.30
CA ASN A 174 -9.61 -15.70 6.89
C ASN A 174 -8.48 -14.95 6.14
N ILE A 175 -7.69 -15.69 5.36
CA ILE A 175 -6.58 -15.11 4.57
C ILE A 175 -7.07 -14.86 3.15
N GLU A 176 -7.17 -13.58 2.77
CA GLU A 176 -7.58 -13.14 1.43
C GLU A 176 -6.43 -13.21 0.42
N GLY A 177 -5.20 -12.99 0.88
CA GLY A 177 -4.05 -13.04 -0.02
C GLY A 177 -2.69 -12.90 0.66
N LEU A 178 -1.66 -12.99 -0.17
CA LEU A 178 -0.27 -12.80 0.23
C LEU A 178 0.30 -11.54 -0.42
N HIS A 179 1.05 -10.77 0.36
CA HIS A 179 1.75 -9.58 -0.08
C HIS A 179 3.26 -9.79 0.01
N MET A 180 3.99 -9.34 -0.99
CA MET A 180 5.45 -9.31 -1.02
C MET A 180 5.93 -7.99 -1.61
N HIS A 181 7.02 -7.47 -1.07
CA HIS A 181 7.69 -6.29 -1.62
C HIS A 181 9.20 -6.54 -1.54
N THR A 182 9.90 -6.41 -2.65
CA THR A 182 11.32 -6.77 -2.76
C THR A 182 12.26 -5.56 -2.84
N GLY A 183 11.74 -4.38 -3.07
CA GLY A 183 12.50 -3.13 -3.19
C GLY A 183 12.16 -2.33 -4.41
#